data_b95ac5d45c6d2fcef7718b9bb349bf64
#
_entry.id   b95ac5d45c6d2fcef7718b9bb349bf64
#
_cell.length_a   1.000
_cell.length_b   1.000
_cell.length_c   1.000
_cell.angle_alpha   90.00
_cell.angle_beta   90.00
_cell.angle_gamma   90.00
#
_symmetry.space_group_name_H-M   'P 1'
#
loop_
_entity.id
_entity.type
_entity.pdbx_description
1 polymer ?
#
loop_
_entity_poly.entity_id
_entity_poly.type
_entity_poly.pdbx_seq_one_letter_code
_entity_poly.pdbx_strand_id
1 'polypeptide(L)'
;MLAVLASSAINDSLQGIPHLPHGAAEAVAVIGAMVTYRVVNDVAIAIVIYLATKPQSIKNVLLRRDELAVEIATMILGVFTAQTVILMPWLTPAVLVLIVMMYRGLLAQKLEVQAATDGKTGLLNATAWRELAQRHLWRAIREDQAAAMLVIDLDRFKALNDEHGHLAGDIALTAVADCIKHELRDYDAVGRYGGEEFVAMLPNAGANAGMRAAERVRARIEQCAITAEPAGPQMHLTASIGVATYPSYGTELDELIRAADLALYAAKAAGRNAVRLAEPRVTPASQQPRPSHA
;
A
#
# COMPACT_ATOMS: atom_id res chain seq x y z
N MET A 1 31.89 -15.74 10.92
CA MET A 1 33.01 -16.69 10.92
C MET A 1 33.19 -17.38 9.57
N LEU A 2 32.18 -18.08 9.02
CA LEU A 2 32.28 -18.76 7.70
C LEU A 2 32.66 -17.83 6.55
N ALA A 3 32.08 -16.63 6.45
CA ALA A 3 32.39 -15.65 5.41
C ALA A 3 33.85 -15.14 5.51
N VAL A 4 34.37 -14.97 6.71
CA VAL A 4 35.76 -14.55 6.94
C VAL A 4 36.73 -15.67 6.56
N LEU A 5 36.41 -16.92 6.87
CA LEU A 5 37.20 -18.08 6.45
C LEU A 5 37.17 -18.27 4.93
N ALA A 6 36.03 -18.09 4.30
CA ALA A 6 35.92 -18.12 2.84
C ALA A 6 36.71 -17.01 2.16
N SER A 7 36.66 -15.78 2.71
CA SER A 7 37.45 -14.64 2.20
C SER A 7 38.96 -14.91 2.28
N SER A 8 39.45 -15.43 3.43
CA SER A 8 40.85 -15.78 3.61
C SER A 8 41.28 -16.87 2.62
N ALA A 9 40.52 -17.97 2.51
CA ALA A 9 40.83 -19.07 1.58
C ALA A 9 40.88 -18.64 0.12
N ILE A 10 39.92 -17.73 -0.30
CA ILE A 10 39.89 -17.18 -1.66
C ILE A 10 41.12 -16.28 -1.89
N ASN A 11 41.41 -15.40 -0.94
CA ASN A 11 42.57 -14.50 -1.02
C ASN A 11 43.87 -15.25 -1.15
N ASP A 12 44.11 -16.28 -0.30
CA ASP A 12 45.30 -17.12 -0.33
C ASP A 12 45.45 -17.89 -1.65
N SER A 13 44.33 -18.35 -2.21
CA SER A 13 44.30 -19.04 -3.54
C SER A 13 44.61 -18.09 -4.70
N LEU A 14 44.25 -16.81 -4.62
CA LEU A 14 44.45 -15.83 -5.67
C LEU A 14 45.80 -15.15 -5.65
N GLN A 15 46.49 -15.09 -4.49
CA GLN A 15 47.83 -14.53 -4.38
C GLN A 15 48.89 -15.31 -5.18
N GLY A 16 48.61 -16.57 -5.55
CA GLY A 16 49.47 -17.41 -6.39
C GLY A 16 49.31 -17.24 -7.90
N ILE A 17 48.40 -16.38 -8.39
CA ILE A 17 48.14 -16.20 -9.84
C ILE A 17 48.99 -15.02 -10.36
N PRO A 18 50.02 -15.32 -11.22
CA PRO A 18 50.80 -14.28 -11.89
C PRO A 18 49.90 -13.52 -12.83
N HIS A 19 49.90 -12.19 -12.82
CA HIS A 19 49.12 -11.27 -13.66
C HIS A 19 47.81 -10.71 -13.07
N LEU A 20 47.43 -10.98 -11.82
CA LEU A 20 46.32 -10.25 -11.24
C LEU A 20 46.76 -8.82 -10.85
N PRO A 21 46.01 -7.78 -11.23
CA PRO A 21 46.29 -6.40 -10.75
C PRO A 21 46.29 -6.33 -9.25
N HIS A 22 47.15 -5.49 -8.66
CA HIS A 22 47.16 -5.25 -7.22
C HIS A 22 45.78 -4.79 -6.75
N GLY A 23 45.21 -5.47 -5.75
CA GLY A 23 43.85 -5.25 -5.24
C GLY A 23 42.74 -6.10 -5.87
N ALA A 24 42.97 -6.72 -7.04
CA ALA A 24 41.94 -7.57 -7.65
C ALA A 24 41.67 -8.84 -6.84
N ALA A 25 42.69 -9.45 -6.27
CA ALA A 25 42.54 -10.62 -5.39
C ALA A 25 41.72 -10.29 -4.13
N GLU A 26 41.97 -9.13 -3.52
CA GLU A 26 41.20 -8.64 -2.37
C GLU A 26 39.74 -8.36 -2.74
N ALA A 27 39.49 -7.73 -3.88
CA ALA A 27 38.13 -7.46 -4.35
C ALA A 27 37.34 -8.77 -4.61
N VAL A 28 37.97 -9.77 -5.26
CA VAL A 28 37.36 -11.08 -5.48
C VAL A 28 37.11 -11.82 -4.17
N ALA A 29 38.04 -11.74 -3.20
CA ALA A 29 37.85 -12.32 -1.87
C ALA A 29 36.68 -11.69 -1.12
N VAL A 30 36.53 -10.36 -1.16
CA VAL A 30 35.40 -9.65 -0.57
C VAL A 30 34.07 -10.05 -1.23
N ILE A 31 34.03 -10.08 -2.55
CA ILE A 31 32.82 -10.52 -3.30
C ILE A 31 32.47 -11.97 -2.95
N GLY A 32 33.47 -12.87 -2.90
CA GLY A 32 33.27 -14.26 -2.51
C GLY A 32 32.73 -14.42 -1.08
N ALA A 33 33.22 -13.62 -0.13
CA ALA A 33 32.70 -13.57 1.23
C ALA A 33 31.26 -13.08 1.28
N MET A 34 30.91 -12.05 0.52
CA MET A 34 29.54 -11.53 0.41
C MET A 34 28.57 -12.58 -0.15
N VAL A 35 28.96 -13.27 -1.22
CA VAL A 35 28.15 -14.36 -1.82
C VAL A 35 27.98 -15.51 -0.85
N THR A 36 29.05 -15.93 -0.16
CA THR A 36 29.00 -17.01 0.82
C THR A 36 28.08 -16.64 2.00
N TYR A 37 28.21 -15.42 2.54
CA TYR A 37 27.32 -14.92 3.59
C TYR A 37 25.87 -14.97 3.15
N ARG A 38 25.58 -14.49 1.94
CA ARG A 38 24.25 -14.49 1.34
C ARG A 38 23.64 -15.89 1.28
N VAL A 39 24.35 -16.82 0.67
CA VAL A 39 23.86 -18.19 0.51
C VAL A 39 23.59 -18.86 1.86
N VAL A 40 24.50 -18.69 2.82
CA VAL A 40 24.32 -19.25 4.19
C VAL A 40 23.11 -18.64 4.89
N ASN A 41 22.92 -17.33 4.77
CA ASN A 41 21.77 -16.63 5.37
C ASN A 41 20.44 -17.06 4.75
N ASP A 42 20.34 -17.11 3.41
CA ASP A 42 19.15 -17.53 2.70
C ASP A 42 18.76 -18.98 3.01
N VAL A 43 19.74 -19.88 3.10
CA VAL A 43 19.52 -21.27 3.50
C VAL A 43 19.05 -21.35 4.96
N ALA A 44 19.64 -20.59 5.86
CA ALA A 44 19.24 -20.58 7.27
C ALA A 44 17.80 -20.08 7.43
N ILE A 45 17.42 -18.98 6.74
CA ILE A 45 16.05 -18.44 6.74
C ILE A 45 15.08 -19.45 6.13
N ALA A 46 15.40 -20.06 4.99
CA ALA A 46 14.57 -21.08 4.37
C ALA A 46 14.32 -22.27 5.27
N ILE A 47 15.32 -22.73 6.03
CA ILE A 47 15.17 -23.80 7.02
C ILE A 47 14.22 -23.38 8.15
N VAL A 48 14.37 -22.17 8.70
CA VAL A 48 13.50 -21.67 9.78
C VAL A 48 12.05 -21.57 9.30
N ILE A 49 11.82 -20.99 8.11
CA ILE A 49 10.46 -20.87 7.52
C ILE A 49 9.88 -22.26 7.24
N TYR A 50 10.68 -23.18 6.69
CA TYR A 50 10.22 -24.55 6.42
C TYR A 50 9.79 -25.29 7.71
N LEU A 51 10.57 -25.14 8.76
CA LEU A 51 10.25 -25.75 10.05
C LEU A 51 9.01 -25.11 10.72
N ALA A 52 8.82 -23.80 10.53
CA ALA A 52 7.71 -23.07 11.16
C ALA A 52 6.38 -23.19 10.40
N THR A 53 6.38 -23.18 9.05
CA THR A 53 5.16 -22.98 8.24
C THR A 53 4.87 -24.09 7.23
N LYS A 54 5.82 -25.03 6.97
CA LYS A 54 5.71 -26.07 5.93
C LYS A 54 5.11 -25.56 4.61
N PRO A 55 5.70 -24.55 3.95
CA PRO A 55 5.13 -23.93 2.77
C PRO A 55 5.11 -24.88 1.57
N GLN A 56 4.09 -24.75 0.71
CA GLN A 56 3.95 -25.58 -0.49
C GLN A 56 5.04 -25.33 -1.56
N SER A 57 5.80 -24.22 -1.48
CA SER A 57 6.89 -23.91 -2.39
C SER A 57 7.96 -23.06 -1.73
N ILE A 58 9.18 -23.60 -1.66
CA ILE A 58 10.37 -22.90 -1.14
C ILE A 58 10.89 -21.83 -2.13
N LYS A 59 10.62 -21.99 -3.42
CA LYS A 59 11.09 -21.04 -4.45
C LYS A 59 10.57 -19.61 -4.26
N ASN A 60 9.34 -19.47 -3.78
CA ASN A 60 8.71 -18.15 -3.55
C ASN A 60 9.26 -17.44 -2.32
N VAL A 61 9.93 -18.18 -1.42
CA VAL A 61 10.56 -17.62 -0.21
C VAL A 61 11.97 -17.10 -0.53
N LEU A 62 12.70 -17.79 -1.42
CA LEU A 62 14.09 -17.48 -1.76
C LEU A 62 14.27 -16.38 -2.81
N LEU A 63 13.24 -16.02 -3.60
CA LEU A 63 13.36 -15.16 -4.78
C LEU A 63 12.52 -13.87 -4.69
N ARG A 64 12.39 -13.27 -3.51
CA ARG A 64 11.77 -11.94 -3.40
C ARG A 64 12.74 -10.87 -3.90
N ARG A 65 12.52 -10.44 -5.16
CA ARG A 65 13.36 -9.42 -5.84
C ARG A 65 13.45 -8.10 -5.07
N ASP A 66 12.41 -7.74 -4.33
CA ASP A 66 12.36 -6.49 -3.57
C ASP A 66 13.31 -6.48 -2.36
N GLU A 67 13.63 -7.64 -1.81
CA GLU A 67 14.58 -7.78 -0.70
C GLU A 67 16.04 -7.77 -1.20
N LEU A 68 16.28 -8.19 -2.44
CA LEU A 68 17.62 -8.30 -3.03
C LEU A 68 18.32 -6.92 -3.12
N ALA A 69 17.60 -5.89 -3.49
CA ALA A 69 18.13 -4.53 -3.60
C ALA A 69 18.57 -3.98 -2.23
N VAL A 70 17.77 -4.23 -1.19
CA VAL A 70 18.09 -3.80 0.19
C VAL A 70 19.31 -4.54 0.73
N GLU A 71 19.42 -5.85 0.45
CA GLU A 71 20.58 -6.64 0.90
C GLU A 71 21.87 -6.24 0.19
N ILE A 72 21.84 -6.01 -1.12
CA ILE A 72 23.00 -5.50 -1.86
C ILE A 72 23.42 -4.14 -1.28
N ALA A 73 22.46 -3.24 -1.05
CA ALA A 73 22.74 -1.93 -0.46
C ALA A 73 23.36 -2.04 0.94
N THR A 74 22.88 -2.95 1.78
CA THR A 74 23.43 -3.17 3.12
C THR A 74 24.82 -3.78 3.08
N MET A 75 25.11 -4.68 2.15
CA MET A 75 26.45 -5.23 1.93
C MET A 75 27.45 -4.16 1.46
N ILE A 76 27.08 -3.32 0.48
CA ILE A 76 27.92 -2.21 0.03
C ILE A 76 28.19 -1.23 1.17
N LEU A 77 27.16 -0.90 1.95
CA LEU A 77 27.30 -0.03 3.12
C LEU A 77 28.22 -0.63 4.17
N GLY A 78 28.15 -1.96 4.38
CA GLY A 78 29.05 -2.68 5.30
C GLY A 78 30.51 -2.60 4.87
N VAL A 79 30.80 -2.79 3.58
CA VAL A 79 32.17 -2.65 3.02
C VAL A 79 32.66 -1.21 3.16
N PHE A 80 31.82 -0.22 2.81
CA PHE A 80 32.15 1.20 2.95
C PHE A 80 32.44 1.57 4.41
N THR A 81 31.64 1.06 5.35
CA THR A 81 31.85 1.28 6.78
C THR A 81 33.18 0.66 7.24
N ALA A 82 33.48 -0.56 6.82
CA ALA A 82 34.76 -1.22 7.16
C ALA A 82 35.97 -0.42 6.65
N GLN A 83 35.91 0.07 5.40
CA GLN A 83 36.96 0.92 4.84
C GLN A 83 37.11 2.24 5.61
N THR A 84 35.98 2.85 6.02
CA THR A 84 36.00 4.10 6.78
C THR A 84 36.65 3.90 8.15
N VAL A 85 36.36 2.78 8.85
CA VAL A 85 36.98 2.45 10.13
C VAL A 85 38.51 2.29 10.02
N ILE A 86 38.97 1.69 8.91
CA ILE A 86 40.41 1.43 8.72
C ILE A 86 41.16 2.68 8.26
N LEU A 87 40.61 3.42 7.27
CA LEU A 87 41.32 4.51 6.63
C LEU A 87 41.08 5.88 7.31
N MET A 88 39.88 6.08 7.88
CA MET A 88 39.46 7.35 8.48
C MET A 88 38.64 7.13 9.74
N PRO A 89 39.26 6.61 10.83
CA PRO A 89 38.52 6.18 12.04
C PRO A 89 37.73 7.32 12.71
N TRP A 90 38.14 8.58 12.51
CA TRP A 90 37.42 9.77 13.01
C TRP A 90 36.05 10.03 12.34
N LEU A 91 35.80 9.47 11.14
CA LEU A 91 34.50 9.55 10.44
C LEU A 91 33.53 8.44 10.90
N THR A 92 34.01 7.42 11.60
CA THR A 92 33.17 6.29 12.04
C THR A 92 31.92 6.72 12.81
N PRO A 93 31.97 7.70 13.75
CA PRO A 93 30.74 8.14 14.43
C PRO A 93 29.70 8.74 13.49
N ALA A 94 30.12 9.50 12.47
CA ALA A 94 29.22 10.12 11.49
C ALA A 94 28.54 9.04 10.61
N VAL A 95 29.29 8.03 10.16
CA VAL A 95 28.74 6.90 9.39
C VAL A 95 27.76 6.11 10.25
N LEU A 96 28.06 5.87 11.53
CA LEU A 96 27.18 5.17 12.44
C LEU A 96 25.85 5.92 12.65
N VAL A 97 25.90 7.24 12.84
CA VAL A 97 24.71 8.09 12.95
C VAL A 97 23.87 7.99 11.68
N LEU A 98 24.49 8.05 10.50
CA LEU A 98 23.77 7.91 9.22
C LEU A 98 23.07 6.55 9.10
N ILE A 99 23.75 5.46 9.45
CA ILE A 99 23.18 4.11 9.44
C ILE A 99 21.97 4.01 10.39
N VAL A 100 22.12 4.54 11.62
CA VAL A 100 21.04 4.54 12.61
C VAL A 100 19.84 5.36 12.12
N MET A 101 20.06 6.55 11.53
CA MET A 101 18.98 7.37 10.98
C MET A 101 18.26 6.66 9.82
N MET A 102 19.02 6.04 8.91
CA MET A 102 18.45 5.28 7.81
C MET A 102 17.64 4.07 8.32
N TYR A 103 18.18 3.31 9.28
CA TYR A 103 17.49 2.18 9.90
C TYR A 103 16.18 2.60 10.60
N ARG A 104 16.21 3.71 11.36
CA ARG A 104 15.02 4.26 12.02
C ARG A 104 13.97 4.71 11.01
N GLY A 105 14.37 5.31 9.88
CA GLY A 105 13.45 5.67 8.79
C GLY A 105 12.77 4.45 8.18
N LEU A 106 13.54 3.40 7.87
CA LEU A 106 12.99 2.14 7.34
C LEU A 106 12.08 1.42 8.35
N LEU A 107 12.44 1.45 9.64
CA LEU A 107 11.63 0.85 10.70
C LEU A 107 10.31 1.62 10.89
N ALA A 108 10.34 2.95 10.88
CA ALA A 108 9.14 3.79 10.97
C ALA A 108 8.19 3.50 9.81
N GLN A 109 8.69 3.43 8.58
CA GLN A 109 7.90 3.07 7.41
C GLN A 109 7.30 1.66 7.51
N LYS A 110 8.04 0.67 8.00
CA LYS A 110 7.52 -0.69 8.24
C LYS A 110 6.43 -0.72 9.31
N LEU A 111 6.57 0.06 10.37
CA LEU A 111 5.56 0.13 11.44
C LEU A 111 4.27 0.82 10.94
N GLU A 112 4.36 1.85 10.10
CA GLU A 112 3.20 2.46 9.46
C GLU A 112 2.45 1.48 8.53
N VAL A 113 3.18 0.66 7.76
CA VAL A 113 2.57 -0.38 6.91
C VAL A 113 1.98 -1.53 7.72
N GLN A 114 2.54 -1.83 8.90
CA GLN A 114 2.01 -2.88 9.79
C GLN A 114 0.76 -2.45 10.58
N ALA A 115 0.52 -1.15 10.76
CA ALA A 115 -0.75 -0.66 11.26
C ALA A 115 -1.78 -0.81 10.14
N ALA A 116 -2.60 -1.86 10.16
CA ALA A 116 -3.63 -2.10 9.14
C ALA A 116 -4.77 -1.08 9.21
N THR A 117 -4.86 -0.31 10.28
CA THR A 117 -5.96 0.62 10.56
C THR A 117 -5.48 2.07 10.63
N ASP A 118 -6.35 2.99 10.21
CA ASP A 118 -6.18 4.42 10.43
C ASP A 118 -6.40 4.76 11.91
N GLY A 119 -5.44 5.44 12.51
CA GLY A 119 -5.42 5.71 13.96
C GLY A 119 -6.55 6.63 14.47
N LYS A 120 -7.22 7.39 13.59
CA LYS A 120 -8.32 8.28 13.95
C LYS A 120 -9.68 7.59 13.82
N THR A 121 -9.88 6.85 12.75
CA THR A 121 -11.19 6.29 12.38
C THR A 121 -11.34 4.81 12.71
N GLY A 122 -10.22 4.09 12.95
CA GLY A 122 -10.22 2.64 13.15
C GLY A 122 -10.69 1.85 11.92
N LEU A 123 -10.86 2.50 10.75
CA LEU A 123 -11.03 1.85 9.45
C LEU A 123 -9.70 1.33 8.94
N LEU A 124 -9.73 0.55 7.85
CA LEU A 124 -8.49 0.22 7.16
C LEU A 124 -7.79 1.51 6.68
N ASN A 125 -6.48 1.57 6.82
CA ASN A 125 -5.71 2.62 6.17
C ASN A 125 -5.64 2.37 4.66
N ALA A 126 -5.17 3.35 3.88
CA ALA A 126 -5.12 3.28 2.42
C ALA A 126 -4.39 2.02 1.89
N THR A 127 -3.28 1.63 2.53
CA THR A 127 -2.49 0.45 2.13
C THR A 127 -3.23 -0.85 2.37
N ALA A 128 -3.72 -1.06 3.59
CA ALA A 128 -4.44 -2.28 3.96
C ALA A 128 -5.77 -2.41 3.22
N TRP A 129 -6.47 -1.29 3.03
CA TRP A 129 -7.67 -1.26 2.21
C TRP A 129 -7.39 -1.69 0.77
N ARG A 130 -6.34 -1.13 0.15
CA ARG A 130 -5.98 -1.44 -1.24
C ARG A 130 -5.68 -2.92 -1.43
N GLU A 131 -4.96 -3.53 -0.50
CA GLU A 131 -4.67 -4.97 -0.52
C GLU A 131 -5.95 -5.82 -0.41
N LEU A 132 -6.86 -5.45 0.48
CA LEU A 132 -8.13 -6.18 0.66
C LEU A 132 -9.05 -5.98 -0.55
N ALA A 133 -9.19 -4.75 -1.05
CA ALA A 133 -9.97 -4.43 -2.24
C ALA A 133 -9.47 -5.19 -3.48
N GLN A 134 -8.15 -5.28 -3.66
CA GLN A 134 -7.55 -6.05 -4.75
C GLN A 134 -7.87 -7.54 -4.64
N ARG A 135 -7.84 -8.12 -3.43
CA ARG A 135 -8.26 -9.53 -3.21
C ARG A 135 -9.74 -9.74 -3.55
N HIS A 136 -10.61 -8.80 -3.16
CA HIS A 136 -12.03 -8.86 -3.51
C HIS A 136 -12.27 -8.78 -5.01
N LEU A 137 -11.55 -7.90 -5.71
CA LEU A 137 -11.64 -7.77 -7.16
C LEU A 137 -11.16 -9.05 -7.87
N TRP A 138 -10.01 -9.61 -7.48
CA TRP A 138 -9.54 -10.88 -8.06
C TRP A 138 -10.51 -12.03 -7.82
N ARG A 139 -11.15 -12.06 -6.66
CA ARG A 139 -12.19 -13.04 -6.38
C ARG A 139 -13.40 -12.83 -7.29
N ALA A 140 -13.87 -11.59 -7.45
CA ALA A 140 -14.99 -11.27 -8.34
C ALA A 140 -14.69 -11.67 -9.79
N ILE A 141 -13.47 -11.40 -10.29
CA ILE A 141 -13.03 -11.82 -11.63
C ILE A 141 -13.06 -13.34 -11.77
N ARG A 142 -12.50 -14.07 -10.81
CA ARG A 142 -12.43 -15.54 -10.87
C ARG A 142 -13.80 -16.21 -10.78
N GLU A 143 -14.72 -15.63 -10.01
CA GLU A 143 -16.05 -16.19 -9.75
C GLU A 143 -17.12 -15.62 -10.69
N ASP A 144 -16.73 -14.78 -11.67
CA ASP A 144 -17.61 -14.06 -12.62
C ASP A 144 -18.72 -13.30 -11.90
N GLN A 145 -18.38 -12.61 -10.81
CA GLN A 145 -19.31 -11.86 -9.99
C GLN A 145 -19.03 -10.37 -10.08
N ALA A 146 -20.08 -9.56 -9.95
CA ALA A 146 -19.93 -8.11 -9.93
C ALA A 146 -19.34 -7.63 -8.59
N ALA A 147 -18.60 -6.51 -8.64
CA ALA A 147 -18.15 -5.80 -7.45
C ALA A 147 -18.38 -4.29 -7.63
N ALA A 148 -18.69 -3.57 -6.55
CA ALA A 148 -18.87 -2.12 -6.60
C ALA A 148 -17.77 -1.43 -5.80
N MET A 149 -17.19 -0.39 -6.40
CA MET A 149 -16.23 0.53 -5.80
C MET A 149 -16.94 1.83 -5.46
N LEU A 150 -16.79 2.31 -4.22
CA LEU A 150 -17.28 3.59 -3.74
C LEU A 150 -16.10 4.49 -3.37
N VAL A 151 -16.10 5.73 -3.85
CA VAL A 151 -15.24 6.81 -3.38
C VAL A 151 -16.13 7.85 -2.73
N ILE A 152 -15.85 8.17 -1.47
CA ILE A 152 -16.67 8.99 -0.59
C ILE A 152 -15.82 10.17 -0.12
N ASP A 153 -16.35 11.38 -0.21
CA ASP A 153 -15.65 12.58 0.26
C ASP A 153 -16.63 13.47 1.04
N LEU A 154 -16.15 13.98 2.18
CA LEU A 154 -16.96 14.82 3.05
C LEU A 154 -17.07 16.24 2.52
N ASP A 155 -18.28 16.67 2.27
CA ASP A 155 -18.55 17.98 1.72
C ASP A 155 -18.15 19.09 2.69
N ARG A 156 -17.32 20.04 2.21
CA ARG A 156 -16.90 21.22 2.97
C ARG A 156 -16.22 20.92 4.32
N PHE A 157 -15.56 19.78 4.44
CA PHE A 157 -14.89 19.39 5.70
C PHE A 157 -13.84 20.41 6.15
N LYS A 158 -13.15 21.07 5.22
CA LYS A 158 -12.24 22.16 5.55
C LYS A 158 -12.96 23.31 6.26
N ALA A 159 -14.15 23.70 5.80
CA ALA A 159 -14.93 24.77 6.44
C ALA A 159 -15.33 24.41 7.88
N LEU A 160 -15.68 23.14 8.12
CA LEU A 160 -15.95 22.64 9.48
C LEU A 160 -14.69 22.77 10.37
N ASN A 161 -13.51 22.40 9.87
CA ASN A 161 -12.26 22.57 10.61
C ASN A 161 -11.93 24.03 10.89
N ASP A 162 -12.16 24.91 9.90
CA ASP A 162 -11.90 26.35 10.04
C ASP A 162 -12.83 27.01 11.05
N GLU A 163 -14.08 26.52 11.19
CA GLU A 163 -15.09 27.05 12.10
C GLU A 163 -14.98 26.46 13.53
N HIS A 164 -14.76 25.13 13.64
CA HIS A 164 -14.84 24.40 14.92
C HIS A 164 -13.50 23.86 15.41
N GLY A 165 -12.43 24.04 14.61
CA GLY A 165 -11.09 23.55 14.93
C GLY A 165 -10.85 22.08 14.55
N HIS A 166 -9.58 21.69 14.47
CA HIS A 166 -9.17 20.36 14.02
C HIS A 166 -9.62 19.21 14.93
N LEU A 167 -9.80 19.47 16.25
CA LEU A 167 -10.29 18.45 17.16
C LEU A 167 -11.75 18.06 16.85
N ALA A 168 -12.58 19.04 16.51
CA ALA A 168 -13.95 18.81 16.06
C ALA A 168 -13.98 18.03 14.74
N GLY A 169 -13.07 18.35 13.81
CA GLY A 169 -12.89 17.58 12.58
C GLY A 169 -12.50 16.12 12.83
N ASP A 170 -11.61 15.85 13.78
CA ASP A 170 -11.22 14.49 14.15
C ASP A 170 -12.41 13.70 14.72
N ILE A 171 -13.23 14.31 15.56
CA ILE A 171 -14.49 13.72 16.07
C ILE A 171 -15.46 13.43 14.92
N ALA A 172 -15.59 14.39 13.99
CA ALA A 172 -16.44 14.23 12.82
C ALA A 172 -15.99 13.07 11.93
N LEU A 173 -14.67 12.91 11.69
CA LEU A 173 -14.12 11.77 10.93
C LEU A 173 -14.44 10.43 11.60
N THR A 174 -14.34 10.35 12.94
CA THR A 174 -14.68 9.14 13.69
C THR A 174 -16.17 8.81 13.57
N ALA A 175 -17.03 9.80 13.77
CA ALA A 175 -18.48 9.62 13.66
C ALA A 175 -18.91 9.18 12.25
N VAL A 176 -18.31 9.77 11.20
CA VAL A 176 -18.55 9.36 9.81
C VAL A 176 -18.07 7.93 9.55
N ALA A 177 -16.90 7.56 10.05
CA ALA A 177 -16.39 6.19 9.91
C ALA A 177 -17.35 5.16 10.53
N ASP A 178 -17.92 5.46 11.68
CA ASP A 178 -18.93 4.62 12.33
C ASP A 178 -20.23 4.56 11.51
N CYS A 179 -20.66 5.67 10.91
CA CYS A 179 -21.79 5.70 10.00
C CYS A 179 -21.57 4.79 8.78
N ILE A 180 -20.39 4.85 8.17
CA ILE A 180 -20.04 4.02 7.00
C ILE A 180 -20.02 2.53 7.39
N LYS A 181 -19.35 2.18 8.52
CA LYS A 181 -19.31 0.81 9.03
C LYS A 181 -20.68 0.23 9.28
N HIS A 182 -21.59 1.03 9.84
CA HIS A 182 -22.94 0.56 10.19
C HIS A 182 -23.80 0.23 8.95
N GLU A 183 -23.60 0.96 7.84
CA GLU A 183 -24.39 0.82 6.61
C GLU A 183 -23.83 -0.23 5.64
N LEU A 184 -22.56 -0.60 5.81
CA LEU A 184 -21.90 -1.60 5.00
C LEU A 184 -21.76 -2.91 5.77
N ARG A 185 -21.48 -4.00 5.06
CA ARG A 185 -21.40 -5.33 5.62
C ARG A 185 -20.00 -5.61 6.18
N ASP A 186 -19.89 -6.49 7.16
CA ASP A 186 -18.61 -6.84 7.80
C ASP A 186 -17.53 -7.32 6.81
N TYR A 187 -17.94 -7.90 5.68
CA TYR A 187 -17.04 -8.39 4.65
C TYR A 187 -16.75 -7.37 3.55
N ASP A 188 -17.40 -6.19 3.56
CA ASP A 188 -17.06 -5.10 2.66
C ASP A 188 -15.73 -4.47 3.11
N ALA A 189 -14.82 -4.19 2.18
CA ALA A 189 -13.57 -3.53 2.51
C ALA A 189 -13.79 -2.04 2.62
N VAL A 190 -13.75 -1.49 3.84
CA VAL A 190 -13.93 -0.07 4.13
C VAL A 190 -12.63 0.51 4.64
N GLY A 191 -12.18 1.65 4.06
CA GLY A 191 -10.94 2.31 4.44
C GLY A 191 -11.02 3.83 4.39
N ARG A 192 -10.10 4.47 5.11
CA ARG A 192 -9.82 5.89 4.94
C ARG A 192 -8.66 6.04 3.97
N TYR A 193 -8.92 6.72 2.85
CA TYR A 193 -7.95 6.84 1.78
C TYR A 193 -6.97 7.99 2.01
N GLY A 194 -7.44 9.08 2.63
CA GLY A 194 -6.64 10.24 3.04
C GLY A 194 -7.54 11.40 3.48
N GLY A 195 -7.02 12.31 4.28
CA GLY A 195 -7.75 13.52 4.67
C GLY A 195 -9.19 13.27 5.12
N GLU A 196 -10.14 13.68 4.29
CA GLU A 196 -11.59 13.54 4.42
C GLU A 196 -12.19 12.51 3.44
N GLU A 197 -11.33 11.70 2.80
CA GLU A 197 -11.72 10.74 1.78
C GLU A 197 -11.80 9.32 2.34
N PHE A 198 -12.90 8.63 2.05
CA PHE A 198 -13.14 7.23 2.40
C PHE A 198 -13.41 6.41 1.15
N VAL A 199 -13.12 5.14 1.23
CA VAL A 199 -13.28 4.20 0.12
C VAL A 199 -13.93 2.91 0.59
N ALA A 200 -14.74 2.30 -0.28
CA ALA A 200 -15.28 0.98 0.00
C ALA A 200 -15.31 0.10 -1.25
N MET A 201 -14.95 -1.18 -1.09
CA MET A 201 -15.12 -2.20 -2.11
C MET A 201 -16.15 -3.22 -1.61
N LEU A 202 -17.24 -3.35 -2.37
CA LEU A 202 -18.37 -4.20 -2.05
C LEU A 202 -18.35 -5.43 -2.99
N PRO A 203 -17.94 -6.62 -2.51
CA PRO A 203 -18.02 -7.83 -3.30
C PRO A 203 -19.48 -8.24 -3.52
N ASN A 204 -19.74 -8.92 -4.63
CA ASN A 204 -21.09 -9.38 -5.04
C ASN A 204 -22.11 -8.24 -5.15
N ALA A 205 -21.69 -7.05 -5.57
CA ALA A 205 -22.54 -5.88 -5.71
C ALA A 205 -22.43 -5.32 -7.14
N GLY A 206 -23.49 -5.45 -7.93
CA GLY A 206 -23.61 -4.74 -9.19
C GLY A 206 -24.08 -3.29 -9.02
N ALA A 207 -24.25 -2.54 -10.12
CA ALA A 207 -24.55 -1.10 -10.12
C ALA A 207 -25.72 -0.72 -9.19
N ASN A 208 -26.84 -1.41 -9.28
CA ASN A 208 -28.01 -1.11 -8.43
C ASN A 208 -27.74 -1.35 -6.94
N ALA A 209 -26.98 -2.40 -6.61
CA ALA A 209 -26.63 -2.71 -5.21
C ALA A 209 -25.62 -1.71 -4.67
N GLY A 210 -24.60 -1.34 -5.48
CA GLY A 210 -23.62 -0.31 -5.14
C GLY A 210 -24.28 1.05 -4.92
N MET A 211 -25.15 1.47 -5.83
CA MET A 211 -25.90 2.74 -5.69
C MET A 211 -26.77 2.78 -4.44
N ARG A 212 -27.50 1.68 -4.14
CA ARG A 212 -28.30 1.62 -2.90
C ARG A 212 -27.43 1.66 -1.64
N ALA A 213 -26.29 0.98 -1.63
CA ALA A 213 -25.36 1.03 -0.51
C ALA A 213 -24.80 2.45 -0.32
N ALA A 214 -24.35 3.08 -1.41
CA ALA A 214 -23.86 4.45 -1.38
C ALA A 214 -24.92 5.45 -0.88
N GLU A 215 -26.17 5.31 -1.32
CA GLU A 215 -27.25 6.21 -0.88
C GLU A 215 -27.59 6.01 0.61
N ARG A 216 -27.57 4.79 1.13
CA ARG A 216 -27.72 4.55 2.59
C ARG A 216 -26.59 5.21 3.37
N VAL A 217 -25.35 5.06 2.92
CA VAL A 217 -24.18 5.71 3.55
C VAL A 217 -24.34 7.24 3.51
N ARG A 218 -24.67 7.82 2.36
CA ARG A 218 -24.90 9.27 2.20
C ARG A 218 -25.98 9.77 3.17
N ALA A 219 -27.14 9.12 3.17
CA ALA A 219 -28.26 9.51 4.02
C ALA A 219 -27.95 9.34 5.51
N ARG A 220 -27.17 8.31 5.87
CA ARG A 220 -26.74 8.10 7.26
C ARG A 220 -25.78 9.18 7.71
N ILE A 221 -24.83 9.61 6.86
CA ILE A 221 -23.91 10.72 7.17
C ILE A 221 -24.70 12.04 7.32
N GLU A 222 -25.62 12.34 6.42
CA GLU A 222 -26.46 13.53 6.48
C GLU A 222 -27.29 13.61 7.78
N GLN A 223 -27.74 12.47 8.30
CA GLN A 223 -28.54 12.37 9.54
C GLN A 223 -27.66 12.29 10.79
N CYS A 224 -26.34 12.15 10.63
CA CYS A 224 -25.44 12.01 11.77
C CYS A 224 -25.31 13.33 12.53
N ALA A 225 -25.81 13.33 13.77
CA ALA A 225 -25.62 14.44 14.68
C ALA A 225 -24.25 14.33 15.34
N ILE A 226 -23.33 15.21 14.99
CA ILE A 226 -21.96 15.22 15.50
C ILE A 226 -21.85 16.33 16.54
N THR A 227 -21.41 16.01 17.76
CA THR A 227 -21.16 17.00 18.82
C THR A 227 -19.72 16.86 19.30
N ALA A 228 -18.99 17.97 19.32
CA ALA A 228 -17.61 17.99 19.82
C ALA A 228 -17.56 17.97 21.36
N GLU A 229 -18.59 18.49 22.02
CA GLU A 229 -18.74 18.54 23.48
C GLU A 229 -20.17 18.12 23.87
N PRO A 230 -20.40 17.53 25.05
CA PRO A 230 -21.73 17.04 25.47
C PRO A 230 -22.87 18.08 25.43
N ALA A 231 -22.53 19.36 25.51
CA ALA A 231 -23.47 20.47 25.43
C ALA A 231 -23.10 21.47 24.31
N GLY A 232 -22.23 21.09 23.40
CA GLY A 232 -21.74 21.90 22.27
C GLY A 232 -22.74 21.99 21.12
N PRO A 233 -22.47 22.87 20.15
CA PRO A 233 -23.28 22.96 18.94
C PRO A 233 -23.23 21.67 18.16
N GLN A 234 -24.38 21.30 17.57
CA GLN A 234 -24.52 20.16 16.70
C GLN A 234 -23.94 20.51 15.34
N MET A 235 -22.97 19.71 14.90
CA MET A 235 -22.36 19.85 13.57
C MET A 235 -23.05 18.91 12.60
N HIS A 236 -23.27 19.36 11.36
CA HIS A 236 -23.84 18.57 10.28
C HIS A 236 -22.86 18.48 9.13
N LEU A 237 -22.67 17.29 8.63
CA LEU A 237 -21.87 17.02 7.46
C LEU A 237 -22.70 16.29 6.42
N THR A 238 -22.37 16.50 5.17
CA THR A 238 -22.85 15.69 4.04
C THR A 238 -21.67 15.06 3.34
N ALA A 239 -21.94 14.07 2.49
CA ALA A 239 -20.93 13.43 1.68
C ALA A 239 -21.37 13.35 0.23
N SER A 240 -20.44 13.54 -0.67
CA SER A 240 -20.59 13.21 -2.09
C SER A 240 -19.95 11.83 -2.32
N ILE A 241 -20.61 11.01 -3.14
CA ILE A 241 -20.15 9.62 -3.36
C ILE A 241 -20.17 9.31 -4.86
N GLY A 242 -19.05 8.80 -5.36
CA GLY A 242 -18.93 8.21 -6.69
C GLY A 242 -18.93 6.69 -6.62
N VAL A 243 -19.63 6.06 -7.56
CA VAL A 243 -19.76 4.60 -7.64
C VAL A 243 -19.28 4.12 -8.99
N ALA A 244 -18.44 3.09 -9.02
CA ALA A 244 -18.07 2.35 -10.23
C ALA A 244 -18.21 0.85 -9.99
N THR A 245 -18.38 0.05 -11.06
CA THR A 245 -18.58 -1.39 -10.90
C THR A 245 -17.71 -2.21 -11.86
N TYR A 246 -17.20 -3.32 -11.36
CA TYR A 246 -16.68 -4.40 -12.17
C TYR A 246 -17.86 -5.26 -12.68
N PRO A 247 -17.86 -5.72 -13.95
CA PRO A 247 -16.85 -5.47 -14.99
C PRO A 247 -17.06 -4.19 -15.80
N SER A 248 -18.10 -3.41 -15.56
CA SER A 248 -18.58 -2.33 -16.46
C SER A 248 -17.56 -1.21 -16.67
N TYR A 249 -16.68 -0.95 -15.70
CA TYR A 249 -15.78 0.21 -15.74
C TYR A 249 -14.30 -0.16 -15.69
N GLY A 250 -13.97 -1.43 -15.72
CA GLY A 250 -12.59 -1.92 -15.76
C GLY A 250 -12.42 -3.26 -15.07
N THR A 251 -11.24 -3.84 -15.23
CA THR A 251 -10.81 -5.09 -14.62
C THR A 251 -9.68 -4.90 -13.60
N GLU A 252 -9.14 -3.69 -13.53
CA GLU A 252 -8.10 -3.30 -12.59
C GLU A 252 -8.65 -2.38 -11.50
N LEU A 253 -8.12 -2.50 -10.29
CA LEU A 253 -8.57 -1.70 -9.15
C LEU A 253 -8.41 -0.18 -9.41
N ASP A 254 -7.31 0.22 -10.05
CA ASP A 254 -7.04 1.63 -10.36
C ASP A 254 -8.00 2.21 -11.41
N GLU A 255 -8.54 1.37 -12.30
CA GLU A 255 -9.57 1.78 -13.25
C GLU A 255 -10.90 2.05 -12.53
N LEU A 256 -11.28 1.18 -11.61
CA LEU A 256 -12.50 1.34 -10.80
C LEU A 256 -12.40 2.57 -9.88
N ILE A 257 -11.25 2.78 -9.23
CA ILE A 257 -11.01 3.97 -8.41
C ILE A 257 -11.16 5.23 -9.26
N ARG A 258 -10.49 5.30 -10.41
CA ARG A 258 -10.59 6.48 -11.32
C ARG A 258 -12.00 6.72 -11.82
N ALA A 259 -12.74 5.68 -12.17
CA ALA A 259 -14.11 5.82 -12.61
C ALA A 259 -15.04 6.33 -11.50
N ALA A 260 -14.88 5.80 -10.28
CA ALA A 260 -15.62 6.27 -9.12
C ALA A 260 -15.25 7.72 -8.74
N ASP A 261 -13.97 8.11 -8.85
CA ASP A 261 -13.52 9.47 -8.58
C ASP A 261 -14.12 10.49 -9.57
N LEU A 262 -14.19 10.15 -10.86
CA LEU A 262 -14.90 10.99 -11.85
C LEU A 262 -16.38 11.13 -11.52
N ALA A 263 -17.04 10.08 -11.06
CA ALA A 263 -18.43 10.13 -10.62
C ALA A 263 -18.60 10.97 -9.35
N LEU A 264 -17.65 10.88 -8.41
CA LEU A 264 -17.59 11.74 -7.22
C LEU A 264 -17.47 13.22 -7.62
N TYR A 265 -16.59 13.53 -8.57
CA TYR A 265 -16.46 14.88 -9.07
C TYR A 265 -17.79 15.40 -9.65
N ALA A 266 -18.49 14.57 -10.43
CA ALA A 266 -19.82 14.91 -10.95
C ALA A 266 -20.86 15.11 -9.83
N ALA A 267 -20.80 14.33 -8.75
CA ALA A 267 -21.65 14.53 -7.56
C ALA A 267 -21.39 15.89 -6.89
N LYS A 268 -20.13 16.25 -6.70
CA LYS A 268 -19.73 17.56 -6.15
C LYS A 268 -20.18 18.73 -7.05
N ALA A 269 -20.04 18.59 -8.36
CA ALA A 269 -20.47 19.61 -9.34
C ALA A 269 -22.00 19.78 -9.40
N ALA A 270 -22.76 18.72 -9.13
CA ALA A 270 -24.23 18.75 -9.13
C ALA A 270 -24.85 19.36 -7.86
N GLY A 271 -24.04 19.90 -6.95
CA GLY A 271 -24.52 20.56 -5.72
C GLY A 271 -24.12 19.85 -4.44
N ARG A 272 -23.28 18.80 -4.52
CA ARG A 272 -22.85 17.97 -3.37
C ARG A 272 -23.99 17.14 -2.78
N ASN A 273 -23.74 16.48 -1.63
CA ASN A 273 -24.71 15.62 -0.94
C ASN A 273 -25.46 14.70 -1.89
N ALA A 274 -24.73 14.00 -2.74
CA ALA A 274 -25.29 13.23 -3.85
C ALA A 274 -24.45 11.99 -4.15
N VAL A 275 -25.12 10.98 -4.70
CA VAL A 275 -24.47 9.78 -5.25
C VAL A 275 -24.50 9.83 -6.77
N ARG A 276 -23.43 9.47 -7.42
CA ARG A 276 -23.36 9.33 -8.88
C ARG A 276 -22.72 8.00 -9.26
N LEU A 277 -23.33 7.33 -10.23
CA LEU A 277 -22.71 6.19 -10.90
C LEU A 277 -21.78 6.71 -11.99
N ALA A 278 -20.62 6.11 -12.13
CA ALA A 278 -19.71 6.40 -13.23
C ALA A 278 -20.44 6.23 -14.58
N GLU A 279 -20.13 7.08 -15.53
CA GLU A 279 -20.65 6.91 -16.89
C GLU A 279 -19.84 5.81 -17.60
N PRO A 280 -20.50 4.90 -18.36
CA PRO A 280 -19.77 3.90 -19.13
C PRO A 280 -18.74 4.58 -20.05
N ARG A 281 -17.51 4.09 -20.09
CA ARG A 281 -16.59 4.49 -21.15
C ARG A 281 -17.25 4.14 -22.48
N VAL A 282 -17.60 5.15 -23.25
CA VAL A 282 -17.87 4.95 -24.69
C VAL A 282 -16.52 4.58 -25.29
N THR A 283 -16.22 3.30 -25.33
CA THR A 283 -15.11 2.81 -26.16
C THR A 283 -15.50 3.19 -27.58
N PRO A 284 -14.73 4.04 -28.30
CA PRO A 284 -15.03 4.28 -29.71
C PRO A 284 -15.04 2.91 -30.37
N ALA A 285 -16.14 2.57 -31.00
CA ALA A 285 -16.34 1.30 -31.67
C ALA A 285 -15.09 1.00 -32.47
N SER A 286 -14.32 -0.01 -32.02
CA SER A 286 -13.15 -0.51 -32.73
C SER A 286 -13.62 -0.77 -34.15
N GLN A 287 -12.96 -0.14 -35.11
CA GLN A 287 -13.14 -0.30 -36.54
C GLN A 287 -13.27 -1.81 -36.83
N GLN A 288 -14.48 -2.26 -37.05
CA GLN A 288 -14.72 -3.56 -37.63
C GLN A 288 -13.98 -3.57 -38.98
N PRO A 289 -13.13 -4.56 -39.27
CA PRO A 289 -12.52 -4.68 -40.56
C PRO A 289 -13.68 -4.80 -41.58
N ARG A 290 -13.72 -3.89 -42.56
CA ARG A 290 -14.68 -3.95 -43.66
C ARG A 290 -14.50 -5.31 -44.34
N PRO A 291 -15.57 -6.07 -44.59
CA PRO A 291 -15.46 -7.27 -45.39
C PRO A 291 -14.94 -6.87 -46.77
N SER A 292 -13.78 -7.45 -47.15
CA SER A 292 -13.25 -7.33 -48.50
C SER A 292 -14.21 -8.06 -49.46
N HIS A 293 -14.94 -7.29 -50.24
CA HIS A 293 -15.63 -7.85 -51.39
C HIS A 293 -14.56 -8.27 -52.44
N ALA A 294 -14.40 -9.59 -52.66
CA ALA A 294 -13.84 -10.16 -53.83
C ALA A 294 -14.92 -10.38 -54.88
#